data_2bd1df281d6596d330fe437fe4c32e7e
#
_entry.id   2bd1df281d6596d330fe437fe4c32e7e
#
_cell.length_a   1.000
_cell.length_b   1.000
_cell.length_c   1.000
_cell.angle_alpha   90.00
_cell.angle_beta   90.00
_cell.angle_gamma   90.00
#
_symmetry.space_group_name_H-M   'P 1'
#
loop_
_entity.id
_entity.type
_entity.pdbx_description
1 polymer ?
#
loop_
_entity_poly.entity_id
_entity_poly.type
_entity_poly.pdbx_seq_one_letter_code
_entity_poly.pdbx_strand_id
1 'polypeptide(L)'
;MWLPEKYKKPNTSTYVQGVEVETDYMGMIPEGFDTIHLPEAEYLQFQGQPFCEEDYCEAIHTVQVFMDSCDPAYLGYRWDDETLRIQLEPRGGRGYIELRAVRRVQKWAKRFLLKG
;
A
#
# COMPACT_ATOMS: atom_id res chain seq x y z
N MET A 1 1.90 -7.80 -2.98
CA MET A 1 2.21 -6.35 -3.12
C MET A 1 2.55 -6.00 -4.56
N TRP A 2 2.28 -4.79 -4.93
CA TRP A 2 2.59 -4.27 -6.26
C TRP A 2 3.79 -3.35 -6.19
N LEU A 3 4.79 -3.59 -7.04
CA LEU A 3 6.04 -2.84 -7.06
C LEU A 3 5.94 -1.62 -7.95
N PRO A 4 6.33 -0.42 -7.47
CA PRO A 4 6.62 0.70 -8.37
C PRO A 4 7.74 0.36 -9.34
N GLU A 5 7.76 1.02 -10.49
CA GLU A 5 8.70 0.73 -11.57
C GLU A 5 10.17 0.72 -11.11
N LYS A 6 10.54 1.63 -10.19
CA LYS A 6 11.92 1.73 -9.67
C LYS A 6 12.40 0.50 -8.90
N TYR A 7 11.47 -0.33 -8.41
CA TYR A 7 11.81 -1.57 -7.69
C TYR A 7 11.70 -2.81 -8.57
N LYS A 8 11.14 -2.67 -9.76
CA LYS A 8 10.88 -3.78 -10.66
C LYS A 8 12.14 -4.13 -11.45
N LYS A 9 12.52 -5.41 -11.44
CA LYS A 9 13.60 -5.93 -12.27
C LYS A 9 13.08 -6.23 -13.69
N PRO A 10 13.94 -6.13 -14.72
CA PRO A 10 13.54 -6.49 -16.09
C PRO A 10 12.98 -7.91 -16.17
N ASN A 11 11.93 -8.08 -16.96
CA ASN A 11 11.29 -9.39 -17.22
C ASN A 11 10.71 -10.08 -15.98
N THR A 12 10.37 -9.30 -14.95
CA THR A 12 9.71 -9.82 -13.75
C THR A 12 8.32 -9.24 -13.61
N SER A 13 7.49 -9.88 -12.75
CA SER A 13 6.15 -9.42 -12.47
C SER A 13 6.13 -8.14 -11.64
N THR A 14 5.14 -7.29 -11.90
CA THR A 14 4.87 -6.13 -11.04
C THR A 14 4.33 -6.58 -9.68
N TYR A 15 3.57 -7.68 -9.65
CA TYR A 15 3.03 -8.23 -8.40
C TYR A 15 3.98 -9.26 -7.84
N VAL A 16 4.33 -9.10 -6.56
CA VAL A 16 5.21 -10.01 -5.85
C VAL A 16 4.62 -10.39 -4.50
N GLN A 17 5.02 -11.55 -4.01
CA GLN A 17 4.70 -12.01 -2.67
C GLN A 17 5.96 -12.02 -1.83
N GLY A 18 5.82 -11.72 -0.54
CA GLY A 18 6.97 -11.67 0.34
C GLY A 18 6.60 -11.80 1.79
N VAL A 19 7.61 -11.85 2.61
CA VAL A 19 7.52 -11.90 4.05
C VAL A 19 8.26 -10.70 4.62
N GLU A 20 7.62 -10.00 5.53
CA GLU A 20 8.26 -8.89 6.24
C GLU A 20 9.28 -9.43 7.24
N VAL A 21 10.45 -8.82 7.23
CA VAL A 21 11.50 -9.08 8.22
C VAL A 21 11.97 -7.76 8.81
N GLU A 22 12.64 -7.83 9.96
CA GLU A 22 13.23 -6.64 10.59
C GLU A 22 14.25 -5.99 9.65
N THR A 23 14.38 -4.66 9.75
CA THR A 23 15.28 -3.90 8.89
C THR A 23 16.75 -4.29 9.08
N ASP A 24 17.10 -4.80 10.25
CA ASP A 24 18.43 -5.27 10.59
C ASP A 24 18.58 -6.79 10.46
N TYR A 25 17.66 -7.44 9.74
CA TYR A 25 17.69 -8.88 9.55
C TYR A 25 19.01 -9.34 8.90
N MET A 26 19.70 -10.25 9.57
CA MET A 26 20.98 -10.81 9.15
C MET A 26 20.89 -12.30 8.87
N GLY A 27 19.69 -12.86 8.81
CA GLY A 27 19.49 -14.29 8.57
C GLY A 27 19.74 -14.67 7.11
N MET A 28 19.64 -15.98 6.87
CA MET A 28 19.83 -16.52 5.53
C MET A 28 18.72 -16.05 4.59
N ILE A 29 19.11 -15.66 3.39
CA ILE A 29 18.17 -15.38 2.30
C ILE A 29 18.10 -16.64 1.45
N PRO A 30 16.94 -17.32 1.41
CA PRO A 30 16.81 -18.54 0.60
C PRO A 30 17.04 -18.27 -0.88
N GLU A 31 17.51 -19.30 -1.58
CA GLU A 31 17.66 -19.23 -3.04
C GLU A 31 16.33 -18.88 -3.71
N GLY A 32 16.37 -17.99 -4.69
CA GLY A 32 15.18 -17.50 -5.38
C GLY A 32 14.47 -16.34 -4.70
N PHE A 33 14.92 -15.93 -3.52
CA PHE A 33 14.40 -14.76 -2.82
C PHE A 33 15.34 -13.57 -3.02
N ASP A 34 14.75 -12.41 -3.02
CA ASP A 34 15.44 -11.13 -3.01
C ASP A 34 14.98 -10.31 -1.83
N THR A 35 15.75 -9.30 -1.46
CA THR A 35 15.35 -8.35 -0.44
C THR A 35 15.08 -6.99 -1.05
N ILE A 36 14.07 -6.31 -0.52
CA ILE A 36 13.79 -4.92 -0.84
C ILE A 36 13.80 -4.14 0.45
N HIS A 37 14.59 -3.08 0.50
CA HIS A 37 14.59 -2.15 1.61
C HIS A 37 13.65 -0.99 1.27
N LEU A 38 12.57 -0.88 2.05
CA LEU A 38 11.57 0.17 1.83
C LEU A 38 11.84 1.34 2.75
N PRO A 39 11.77 2.57 2.23
CA PRO A 39 11.84 3.74 3.08
C PRO A 39 10.61 3.84 3.98
N GLU A 40 10.75 4.58 5.07
CA GLU A 40 9.61 4.91 5.92
C GLU A 40 8.53 5.62 5.11
N ALA A 41 7.28 5.23 5.30
CA ALA A 41 6.16 5.79 4.57
C ALA A 41 4.89 5.75 5.43
N GLU A 42 3.92 6.63 5.08
CA GLU A 42 2.60 6.58 5.66
C GLU A 42 1.66 5.84 4.71
N TYR A 43 0.69 5.15 5.28
CA TYR A 43 -0.28 4.35 4.53
C TYR A 43 -1.70 4.62 5.00
N LEU A 44 -2.64 4.65 4.07
CA LEU A 44 -4.05 4.47 4.40
C LEU A 44 -4.35 2.98 4.35
N GLN A 45 -4.99 2.48 5.40
CA GLN A 45 -5.41 1.09 5.49
C GLN A 45 -6.89 0.98 5.14
N PHE A 46 -7.20 0.09 4.22
CA PHE A 46 -8.58 -0.23 3.83
C PHE A 46 -8.88 -1.66 4.26
N GLN A 47 -9.89 -1.82 5.07
CA GLN A 47 -10.28 -3.13 5.60
C GLN A 47 -11.75 -3.40 5.30
N GLY A 48 -12.02 -4.55 4.70
CA GLY A 48 -13.36 -5.00 4.40
C GLY A 48 -14.01 -5.74 5.55
N GLN A 49 -15.26 -6.13 5.34
CA GLN A 49 -16.00 -6.93 6.28
C GLN A 49 -15.51 -8.39 6.30
N PRO A 50 -15.73 -9.12 7.38
CA PRO A 50 -15.53 -10.57 7.37
C PRO A 50 -16.26 -11.22 6.20
N PHE A 51 -15.69 -12.29 5.65
CA PHE A 51 -16.24 -12.99 4.48
C PHE A 51 -16.01 -14.49 4.59
N CYS A 52 -16.77 -15.26 3.82
CA CYS A 52 -16.56 -16.70 3.67
C CYS A 52 -15.39 -16.95 2.71
N GLU A 53 -14.62 -17.99 2.97
CA GLU A 53 -13.42 -18.30 2.17
C GLU A 53 -13.67 -18.37 0.67
N GLU A 54 -14.80 -18.91 0.24
CA GLU A 54 -15.18 -18.99 -1.17
C GLU A 54 -15.43 -17.62 -1.81
N ASP A 55 -15.65 -16.58 -1.02
CA ASP A 55 -15.98 -15.24 -1.47
C ASP A 55 -14.77 -14.29 -1.46
N TYR A 56 -13.56 -14.81 -1.33
CA TYR A 56 -12.39 -13.95 -1.14
C TYR A 56 -12.13 -12.99 -2.31
N CYS A 57 -12.41 -13.41 -3.56
CA CYS A 57 -12.24 -12.55 -4.72
C CYS A 57 -13.19 -11.36 -4.68
N GLU A 58 -14.44 -11.58 -4.30
CA GLU A 58 -15.43 -10.52 -4.14
C GLU A 58 -15.05 -9.58 -3.00
N ALA A 59 -14.57 -10.13 -1.90
CA ALA A 59 -14.12 -9.34 -0.75
C ALA A 59 -12.98 -8.40 -1.13
N ILE A 60 -12.00 -8.89 -1.88
CA ILE A 60 -10.89 -8.08 -2.39
C ILE A 60 -11.41 -6.97 -3.32
N HIS A 61 -12.26 -7.34 -4.26
CA HIS A 61 -12.82 -6.40 -5.23
C HIS A 61 -13.60 -5.27 -4.56
N THR A 62 -14.41 -5.60 -3.58
CA THR A 62 -15.21 -4.62 -2.83
C THR A 62 -14.33 -3.58 -2.16
N VAL A 63 -13.25 -3.99 -1.51
CA VAL A 63 -12.30 -3.07 -0.86
C VAL A 63 -11.60 -2.21 -1.90
N GLN A 64 -11.18 -2.78 -3.03
CA GLN A 64 -10.47 -2.05 -4.06
C GLN A 64 -11.36 -1.01 -4.75
N VAL A 65 -12.62 -1.33 -4.98
CA VAL A 65 -13.59 -0.36 -5.53
C VAL A 65 -13.76 0.82 -4.57
N PHE A 66 -13.91 0.54 -3.28
CA PHE A 66 -14.02 1.59 -2.27
C PHE A 66 -12.76 2.46 -2.22
N MET A 67 -11.59 1.84 -2.20
CA MET A 67 -10.31 2.54 -2.18
C MET A 67 -10.15 3.45 -3.41
N ASP A 68 -10.52 2.96 -4.59
CA ASP A 68 -10.41 3.72 -5.83
C ASP A 68 -11.40 4.90 -5.88
N SER A 69 -12.51 4.81 -5.15
CA SER A 69 -13.48 5.90 -5.02
C SER A 69 -13.11 6.92 -3.95
N CYS A 70 -12.13 6.61 -3.12
CA CYS A 70 -11.71 7.47 -2.02
C CYS A 70 -10.77 8.56 -2.53
N ASP A 71 -11.09 9.82 -2.20
CA ASP A 71 -10.18 10.92 -2.45
C ASP A 71 -9.37 11.20 -1.18
N PRO A 72 -8.06 10.91 -1.17
CA PRO A 72 -7.23 11.09 0.01
C PRO A 72 -7.11 12.57 0.42
N ALA A 73 -7.42 13.50 -0.46
CA ALA A 73 -7.37 14.93 -0.15
C ALA A 73 -8.32 15.32 1.00
N TYR A 74 -9.45 14.63 1.16
CA TYR A 74 -10.35 14.86 2.28
C TYR A 74 -9.71 14.56 3.63
N LEU A 75 -8.69 13.72 3.66
CA LEU A 75 -7.95 13.37 4.87
C LEU A 75 -6.62 14.15 4.98
N GLY A 76 -6.35 15.04 4.02
CA GLY A 76 -5.12 15.81 4.01
C GLY A 76 -3.94 15.11 3.36
N TYR A 77 -4.21 14.13 2.51
CA TYR A 77 -3.19 13.33 1.84
C TYR A 77 -3.33 13.36 0.33
N ARG A 78 -2.30 12.87 -0.33
CA ARG A 78 -2.31 12.49 -1.74
C ARG A 78 -1.74 11.10 -1.90
N TRP A 79 -2.13 10.38 -2.94
CA TRP A 79 -1.56 9.06 -3.21
C TRP A 79 -0.08 9.17 -3.54
N ASP A 80 0.69 8.23 -3.00
CA ASP A 80 2.11 8.07 -3.31
C ASP A 80 2.29 6.78 -4.11
N ASP A 81 2.30 6.92 -5.44
CA ASP A 81 2.44 5.77 -6.34
C ASP A 81 3.89 5.36 -6.56
N GLU A 82 4.84 6.07 -5.93
CA GLU A 82 6.26 5.70 -5.94
C GLU A 82 6.63 4.72 -4.81
N THR A 83 5.69 4.46 -3.92
CA THR A 83 5.85 3.53 -2.79
C THR A 83 4.95 2.31 -3.01
N LEU A 84 5.33 1.17 -2.45
CA LEU A 84 4.60 -0.07 -2.65
C LEU A 84 3.16 0.02 -2.17
N ARG A 85 2.28 -0.60 -2.93
CA ARG A 85 0.91 -0.91 -2.53
C ARG A 85 0.91 -2.33 -1.99
N ILE A 86 0.37 -2.52 -0.78
CA ILE A 86 0.50 -3.76 -0.04
C ILE A 86 -0.86 -4.42 0.14
N GLN A 87 -0.94 -5.67 -0.22
CA GLN A 87 -2.09 -6.52 0.01
C GLN A 87 -1.71 -7.52 1.11
N LEU A 88 -2.46 -7.52 2.21
CA LEU A 88 -2.29 -8.55 3.23
C LEU A 88 -3.09 -9.78 2.83
N GLU A 89 -2.66 -10.95 3.32
CA GLU A 89 -3.36 -12.19 3.06
C GLU A 89 -4.85 -12.07 3.42
N PRO A 90 -5.77 -12.37 2.49
CA PRO A 90 -7.20 -12.27 2.77
C PRO A 90 -7.63 -13.37 3.73
N ARG A 91 -8.01 -12.97 4.94
CA ARG A 91 -8.49 -13.86 5.99
C ARG A 91 -9.94 -13.55 6.28
N GLY A 92 -10.80 -14.55 6.12
CA GLY A 92 -12.25 -14.36 6.22
C GLY A 92 -12.71 -13.77 7.55
N GLY A 93 -12.16 -14.22 8.66
CA GLY A 93 -12.55 -13.74 9.99
C GLY A 93 -12.18 -12.28 10.28
N ARG A 94 -11.20 -11.75 9.59
CA ARG A 94 -10.69 -10.37 9.75
C ARG A 94 -11.18 -9.44 8.64
N GLY A 95 -11.47 -9.98 7.49
CA GLY A 95 -11.67 -9.23 6.26
C GLY A 95 -10.38 -9.06 5.46
N TYR A 96 -10.52 -8.51 4.26
CA TYR A 96 -9.38 -8.20 3.41
C TYR A 96 -8.79 -6.84 3.82
N ILE A 97 -7.47 -6.74 3.84
CA ILE A 97 -6.77 -5.49 4.16
C ILE A 97 -5.83 -5.13 3.01
N GLU A 98 -5.93 -3.90 2.56
CA GLU A 98 -5.00 -3.33 1.59
C GLU A 98 -4.46 -2.01 2.12
N LEU A 99 -3.16 -1.79 1.92
CA LEU A 99 -2.46 -0.59 2.33
C LEU A 99 -1.99 0.15 1.09
N ARG A 100 -2.36 1.42 0.99
CA ARG A 100 -1.90 2.27 -0.10
C ARG A 100 -1.17 3.48 0.46
N ALA A 101 0.03 3.71 -0.05
CA ALA A 101 0.90 4.76 0.45
C ALA A 101 0.36 6.15 0.14
N VAL A 102 0.59 7.06 1.07
CA VAL A 102 0.16 8.45 0.96
C VAL A 102 1.28 9.38 1.41
N ARG A 103 1.19 10.63 0.99
CA ARG A 103 1.99 11.74 1.49
C ARG A 103 1.08 12.83 1.98
N ARG A 104 1.48 13.50 3.04
CA ARG A 104 0.72 14.64 3.56
C ARG A 104 0.77 15.79 2.56
N VAL A 105 -0.39 16.36 2.31
CA VAL A 105 -0.50 17.63 1.61
C VAL A 105 -0.35 18.74 2.64
N GLN A 106 0.50 19.74 2.37
CA GLN A 106 0.66 20.87 3.27
C GLN A 106 -0.55 21.79 3.20
N LYS A 107 -1.65 21.39 3.86
CA LYS A 107 -2.88 22.20 3.94
C LYS A 107 -2.67 23.55 4.63
N TRP A 108 -1.63 23.65 5.43
CA TRP A 108 -1.34 24.82 6.24
C TRP A 108 -0.38 25.79 5.55
N ALA A 109 0.19 25.41 4.43
CA ALA A 109 0.98 26.32 3.62
C ALA A 109 0.03 27.31 2.97
N LYS A 110 -0.08 28.49 3.55
CA LYS A 110 -0.93 29.55 3.05
C LYS A 110 -0.07 30.62 2.40
N ARG A 111 -0.54 31.11 1.27
CA ARG A 111 0.07 32.23 0.58
C ARG A 111 -0.90 33.38 0.60
N PHE A 112 -0.46 34.50 1.14
CA PHE A 112 -1.24 35.70 1.17
C PHE A 112 -0.64 36.73 0.22
N LEU A 113 -1.52 37.40 -0.53
CA LEU A 113 -1.19 38.62 -1.25
C LEU A 113 -1.71 39.75 -0.42
N LEU A 114 -0.79 40.56 0.09
CA LEU A 114 -1.13 41.67 0.96
C LEU A 114 -1.11 42.96 0.16
N LYS A 115 -2.18 43.76 0.30
CA LYS A 115 -2.26 45.09 -0.23
C LYS A 115 -1.96 46.08 0.89
N GLY A 116 -0.79 46.64 0.84
CA GLY A 116 -0.30 47.59 1.83
C GLY A 116 -0.60 49.02 1.52
#